data_8d0e17ba25c924fe03d6901832a2095c
#
_entry.id   8d0e17ba25c924fe03d6901832a2095c
#
_cell.length_a   1.000
_cell.length_b   1.000
_cell.length_c   1.000
_cell.angle_alpha   90.00
_cell.angle_beta   90.00
_cell.angle_gamma   90.00
#
_symmetry.space_group_name_H-M   'P 1'
#
loop_
_entity.id
_entity.type
_entity.pdbx_description
1 polymer ?
#
loop_
_entity_poly.entity_id
_entity_poly.type
_entity_poly.pdbx_seq_one_letter_code
_entity_poly.pdbx_strand_id
1 'polypeptide(L)'
;MIRQISSFFILLITSITLQAQTTKTGVLVIGNTPAAVAASIQSARSGAKTMYLTQSLSLDPIFSEEDLSFIKSIKNHYSLKERKKSKTRDSIIAIPVMLNQASNLIKGISDTVKNLTINNNNAVDEIKKDGKSWEIRLKGGQKIKADVVVDATENLSIASMLRIDVKKTMVITGNNTNPFENKLYRSSVALGYQETGSFFTIAMGALIPQAEENLIIVPKQSGKVRLSKMSAGQAAGTIAAYCAFFKTSTKTINVRVVQGELLAFDALLIPYSDIELKDPNFLVFQRLGLSGLIKSGLTNGKIQFDTAGLVKAEDLRGSMREFYTRSQLWFADNKKDTLTINDAISLFKFIANRGNELNKEIEEGWKVSFKLNSLFDPKRNINRKEFGILADKYLQPYNIRVDLSGNLMR
;
A
#
# COMPACT_ATOMS: atom_id res chain seq x y z
N MET A 1 -52.40 33.62 -38.91
CA MET A 1 -51.77 34.02 -37.65
C MET A 1 -51.58 32.87 -36.65
N ILE A 2 -52.54 31.98 -36.44
CA ILE A 2 -52.47 30.91 -35.48
C ILE A 2 -51.40 29.84 -35.83
N ARG A 3 -51.11 29.56 -37.09
CA ARG A 3 -50.09 28.59 -37.55
C ARG A 3 -48.64 29.05 -37.29
N GLN A 4 -48.37 30.34 -37.31
CA GLN A 4 -47.02 30.87 -37.06
C GLN A 4 -46.67 30.92 -35.57
N ILE A 5 -47.66 31.06 -34.69
CA ILE A 5 -47.46 31.04 -33.23
C ILE A 5 -47.14 29.62 -32.74
N SER A 6 -47.76 28.59 -33.34
CA SER A 6 -47.50 27.19 -33.02
C SER A 6 -46.05 26.75 -33.35
N SER A 7 -45.49 27.23 -34.48
CA SER A 7 -44.10 26.93 -34.87
C SER A 7 -43.07 27.59 -33.95
N PHE A 8 -43.37 28.77 -33.41
CA PHE A 8 -42.48 29.48 -32.48
C PHE A 8 -42.45 28.82 -31.11
N PHE A 9 -43.59 28.26 -30.69
CA PHE A 9 -43.66 27.52 -29.40
C PHE A 9 -42.97 26.17 -29.46
N ILE A 10 -42.96 25.48 -30.59
CA ILE A 10 -42.23 24.22 -30.79
C ILE A 10 -40.71 24.47 -30.84
N LEU A 11 -40.22 25.57 -31.35
CA LEU A 11 -38.80 25.94 -31.32
C LEU A 11 -38.31 26.34 -29.93
N LEU A 12 -39.18 26.84 -29.06
CA LEU A 12 -38.83 27.23 -27.70
C LEU A 12 -38.73 25.99 -26.75
N ILE A 13 -39.40 24.89 -27.06
CA ILE A 13 -39.38 23.64 -26.25
C ILE A 13 -38.15 22.79 -26.56
N THR A 14 -37.54 22.94 -27.76
CA THR A 14 -36.32 22.21 -28.13
C THR A 14 -35.04 22.82 -27.58
N SER A 15 -35.10 23.99 -26.97
CA SER A 15 -34.00 24.57 -26.19
C SER A 15 -33.95 24.08 -24.72
N ILE A 16 -34.56 22.92 -24.40
CA ILE A 16 -34.33 22.25 -23.14
C ILE A 16 -32.85 21.82 -23.11
N THR A 17 -32.09 22.68 -22.48
CA THR A 17 -30.70 22.50 -22.08
C THR A 17 -30.38 21.04 -21.81
N LEU A 18 -29.51 20.44 -22.66
CA LEU A 18 -28.71 19.30 -22.23
C LEU A 18 -27.88 19.79 -21.03
N GLN A 19 -28.48 19.79 -19.83
CA GLN A 19 -27.73 19.93 -18.63
C GLN A 19 -26.82 18.71 -18.59
N ALA A 20 -25.55 18.92 -18.88
CA ALA A 20 -24.53 17.89 -18.79
C ALA A 20 -24.61 17.28 -17.38
N GLN A 21 -25.20 16.09 -17.30
CA GLN A 21 -25.46 15.44 -16.04
C GLN A 21 -24.14 15.21 -15.31
N THR A 22 -23.97 15.87 -14.15
CA THR A 22 -22.75 15.73 -13.35
C THR A 22 -22.69 14.35 -12.76
N THR A 23 -21.74 13.54 -13.18
CA THR A 23 -21.49 12.21 -12.61
C THR A 23 -20.73 12.35 -11.31
N LYS A 24 -21.18 11.67 -10.24
CA LYS A 24 -20.50 11.67 -8.92
C LYS A 24 -19.80 10.36 -8.67
N THR A 25 -18.56 10.44 -8.18
CA THR A 25 -17.75 9.28 -7.76
C THR A 25 -16.98 9.61 -6.48
N GLY A 26 -16.60 8.59 -5.71
CA GLY A 26 -15.71 8.76 -4.56
C GLY A 26 -14.27 8.96 -5.01
N VAL A 27 -13.81 8.12 -5.94
CA VAL A 27 -12.44 8.16 -6.49
C VAL A 27 -12.52 8.28 -8.01
N LEU A 28 -11.75 9.21 -8.55
CA LEU A 28 -11.49 9.30 -9.99
C LEU A 28 -10.03 8.99 -10.26
N VAL A 29 -9.76 7.91 -10.97
CA VAL A 29 -8.42 7.55 -11.43
C VAL A 29 -8.28 7.95 -12.89
N ILE A 30 -7.22 8.68 -13.22
CA ILE A 30 -6.96 9.20 -14.56
C ILE A 30 -5.63 8.67 -15.07
N GLY A 31 -5.62 8.05 -16.25
CA GLY A 31 -4.40 7.59 -16.92
C GLY A 31 -4.62 6.34 -17.78
N ASN A 32 -3.58 5.98 -18.53
CA ASN A 32 -3.55 4.77 -19.37
C ASN A 32 -2.34 3.87 -19.06
N THR A 33 -1.86 3.93 -17.82
CA THR A 33 -0.67 3.21 -17.33
C THR A 33 -1.07 1.98 -16.51
N PRO A 34 -0.16 1.01 -16.32
CA PRO A 34 -0.37 -0.08 -15.36
C PRO A 34 -0.70 0.41 -13.94
N ALA A 35 -0.13 1.55 -13.54
CA ALA A 35 -0.45 2.18 -12.26
C ALA A 35 -1.90 2.66 -12.17
N ALA A 36 -2.44 3.24 -13.25
CA ALA A 36 -3.84 3.68 -13.29
C ALA A 36 -4.79 2.49 -13.16
N VAL A 37 -4.49 1.38 -13.83
CA VAL A 37 -5.26 0.14 -13.70
C VAL A 37 -5.22 -0.39 -12.28
N ALA A 38 -4.02 -0.51 -11.70
CA ALA A 38 -3.86 -1.00 -10.33
C ALA A 38 -4.57 -0.10 -9.32
N ALA A 39 -4.47 1.23 -9.47
CA ALA A 39 -5.16 2.19 -8.60
C ALA A 39 -6.68 2.07 -8.69
N SER A 40 -7.23 1.95 -9.90
CA SER A 40 -8.67 1.84 -10.10
C SER A 40 -9.26 0.54 -9.52
N ILE A 41 -8.58 -0.58 -9.75
CA ILE A 41 -8.98 -1.89 -9.21
C ILE A 41 -8.87 -1.87 -7.68
N GLN A 42 -7.75 -1.41 -7.13
CA GLN A 42 -7.54 -1.41 -5.70
C GLN A 42 -8.51 -0.50 -4.98
N SER A 43 -8.75 0.72 -5.47
CA SER A 43 -9.68 1.63 -4.79
C SER A 43 -11.10 1.08 -4.78
N ALA A 44 -11.54 0.45 -5.86
CA ALA A 44 -12.85 -0.19 -5.94
C ALA A 44 -12.95 -1.43 -5.03
N ARG A 45 -11.88 -2.24 -4.93
CA ARG A 45 -11.80 -3.40 -4.02
C ARG A 45 -11.83 -2.99 -2.54
N SER A 46 -11.22 -1.87 -2.22
CA SER A 46 -11.27 -1.25 -0.88
C SER A 46 -12.61 -0.55 -0.59
N GLY A 47 -13.63 -0.74 -1.45
CA GLY A 47 -15.02 -0.33 -1.20
C GLY A 47 -15.38 1.06 -1.71
N ALA A 48 -14.47 1.84 -2.27
CA ALA A 48 -14.79 3.15 -2.81
C ALA A 48 -15.51 3.05 -4.17
N LYS A 49 -16.56 3.87 -4.37
CA LYS A 49 -17.13 4.06 -5.70
C LYS A 49 -16.08 4.72 -6.58
N THR A 50 -15.56 4.01 -7.56
CA THR A 50 -14.41 4.40 -8.38
C THR A 50 -14.79 4.55 -9.85
N MET A 51 -14.35 5.65 -10.44
CA MET A 51 -14.38 5.83 -11.89
C MET A 51 -12.95 5.81 -12.42
N TYR A 52 -12.71 5.00 -13.44
CA TYR A 52 -11.45 4.95 -14.16
C TYR A 52 -11.62 5.66 -15.51
N LEU A 53 -10.91 6.76 -15.69
CA LEU A 53 -10.89 7.55 -16.91
C LEU A 53 -9.63 7.25 -17.70
N THR A 54 -9.78 6.65 -18.87
CA THR A 54 -8.67 6.29 -19.76
C THR A 54 -8.95 6.63 -21.21
N GLN A 55 -7.90 6.91 -21.98
CA GLN A 55 -8.01 7.10 -23.43
C GLN A 55 -7.81 5.79 -24.19
N SER A 56 -7.16 4.81 -23.60
CA SER A 56 -6.91 3.49 -24.17
C SER A 56 -6.65 2.48 -23.07
N LEU A 57 -7.14 1.27 -23.24
CA LEU A 57 -6.80 0.13 -22.40
C LEU A 57 -5.51 -0.59 -22.87
N SER A 58 -4.75 0.03 -23.77
CA SER A 58 -3.46 -0.50 -24.20
C SER A 58 -2.46 -0.40 -23.04
N LEU A 59 -2.17 -1.51 -22.42
CA LEU A 59 -1.13 -1.64 -21.42
C LEU A 59 0.19 -1.89 -22.13
N ASP A 60 1.18 -1.07 -21.84
CA ASP A 60 2.56 -1.32 -22.25
C ASP A 60 3.03 -2.66 -21.64
N PRO A 61 3.57 -3.57 -22.45
CA PRO A 61 3.77 -4.98 -22.09
C PRO A 61 4.87 -5.28 -21.07
N ILE A 62 5.59 -4.31 -20.57
CA ILE A 62 6.68 -4.56 -19.63
C ILE A 62 6.16 -4.51 -18.18
N PHE A 63 5.87 -5.68 -17.63
CA PHE A 63 5.60 -5.85 -16.20
C PHE A 63 6.88 -6.23 -15.48
N SER A 64 7.11 -5.63 -14.31
CA SER A 64 8.13 -6.06 -13.36
C SER A 64 7.69 -7.33 -12.60
N GLU A 65 8.61 -7.98 -11.89
CA GLU A 65 8.24 -9.12 -11.01
C GLU A 65 7.23 -8.71 -9.94
N GLU A 66 7.32 -7.48 -9.44
CA GLU A 66 6.40 -6.91 -8.45
C GLU A 66 5.02 -6.64 -9.07
N ASP A 67 4.98 -6.20 -10.33
CA ASP A 67 3.72 -6.06 -11.07
C ASP A 67 3.03 -7.42 -11.25
N LEU A 68 3.82 -8.47 -11.50
CA LEU A 68 3.32 -9.84 -11.54
C LEU A 68 2.82 -10.32 -10.17
N SER A 69 3.44 -9.89 -9.07
CA SER A 69 2.96 -10.17 -7.72
C SER A 69 1.58 -9.56 -7.48
N PHE A 70 1.36 -8.31 -7.87
CA PHE A 70 0.04 -7.67 -7.80
C PHE A 70 -1.00 -8.41 -8.63
N ILE A 71 -0.69 -8.79 -9.86
CA ILE A 71 -1.59 -9.56 -10.74
C ILE A 71 -1.93 -10.91 -10.11
N LYS A 72 -0.96 -11.60 -9.50
CA LYS A 72 -1.18 -12.87 -8.78
C LYS A 72 -2.10 -12.68 -7.57
N SER A 73 -1.93 -11.62 -6.80
CA SER A 73 -2.78 -11.33 -5.63
C SER A 73 -4.24 -11.13 -6.03
N ILE A 74 -4.47 -10.42 -7.11
CA ILE A 74 -5.81 -10.24 -7.67
C ILE A 74 -6.40 -11.58 -8.10
N LYS A 75 -5.65 -12.37 -8.88
CA LYS A 75 -6.09 -13.69 -9.35
C LYS A 75 -6.43 -14.64 -8.20
N ASN A 76 -5.58 -14.68 -7.17
CA ASN A 76 -5.82 -15.53 -6.00
C ASN A 76 -7.09 -15.12 -5.24
N HIS A 77 -7.33 -13.83 -5.09
CA HIS A 77 -8.53 -13.34 -4.42
C HIS A 77 -9.82 -13.74 -5.15
N TYR A 78 -9.84 -13.65 -6.49
CA TYR A 78 -11.00 -14.06 -7.28
C TYR A 78 -11.17 -15.58 -7.33
N SER A 79 -10.09 -16.33 -7.48
CA SER A 79 -10.15 -17.79 -7.47
C SER A 79 -10.65 -18.36 -6.13
N LEU A 80 -10.35 -17.71 -5.00
CA LEU A 80 -10.89 -18.08 -3.69
C LEU A 80 -12.39 -17.82 -3.56
N LYS A 81 -12.91 -16.74 -4.18
CA LYS A 81 -14.36 -16.49 -4.23
C LYS A 81 -15.11 -17.47 -5.12
N GLU A 82 -14.53 -17.87 -6.25
CA GLU A 82 -15.11 -18.88 -7.13
C GLU A 82 -15.06 -20.27 -6.51
N ARG A 83 -13.97 -20.63 -5.79
CA ARG A 83 -13.87 -21.91 -5.07
C ARG A 83 -14.91 -22.08 -3.96
N LYS A 84 -15.37 -21.00 -3.33
CA LYS A 84 -16.50 -21.08 -2.39
C LYS A 84 -17.84 -21.37 -3.08
N LYS A 85 -17.93 -21.18 -4.41
CA LYS A 85 -19.11 -21.50 -5.22
C LYS A 85 -19.02 -22.85 -5.95
N SER A 86 -17.83 -23.38 -6.17
CA SER A 86 -17.59 -24.65 -6.87
C SER A 86 -16.93 -25.68 -5.95
N LYS A 87 -17.55 -26.86 -5.85
CA LYS A 87 -17.05 -28.01 -5.06
C LYS A 87 -16.00 -28.85 -5.80
N THR A 88 -15.52 -28.44 -6.95
CA THR A 88 -14.56 -29.21 -7.75
C THR A 88 -13.14 -28.75 -7.53
N ARG A 89 -12.33 -29.70 -7.09
CA ARG A 89 -10.89 -29.64 -6.88
C ARG A 89 -10.22 -29.81 -8.23
N ASP A 90 -9.65 -28.75 -8.81
CA ASP A 90 -8.70 -28.92 -9.92
C ASP A 90 -7.54 -27.93 -9.86
N SER A 91 -6.39 -28.53 -10.02
CA SER A 91 -5.02 -28.10 -10.23
C SER A 91 -4.81 -26.61 -10.52
N ILE A 92 -3.95 -26.01 -9.69
CA ILE A 92 -3.30 -24.72 -9.93
C ILE A 92 -2.39 -24.88 -11.15
N ILE A 93 -2.88 -24.52 -12.31
CA ILE A 93 -2.03 -24.31 -13.48
C ILE A 93 -1.34 -22.97 -13.27
N ALA A 94 -0.03 -23.01 -13.01
CA ALA A 94 0.84 -21.84 -13.12
C ALA A 94 0.91 -21.48 -14.61
N ILE A 95 0.04 -20.57 -15.06
CA ILE A 95 0.07 -20.04 -16.41
C ILE A 95 1.12 -18.93 -16.40
N PRO A 96 2.19 -19.03 -17.20
CA PRO A 96 3.00 -17.87 -17.54
C PRO A 96 2.05 -16.87 -18.20
N VAL A 97 1.85 -15.72 -17.56
CA VAL A 97 0.98 -14.68 -18.11
C VAL A 97 1.72 -14.09 -19.30
N MET A 98 1.44 -14.59 -20.49
CA MET A 98 1.87 -13.92 -21.71
C MET A 98 1.17 -12.55 -21.76
N LEU A 99 1.88 -11.56 -22.19
CA LEU A 99 1.53 -10.15 -22.23
C LEU A 99 0.14 -9.84 -22.83
N ASN A 100 -0.26 -10.59 -23.86
CA ASN A 100 -1.59 -10.47 -24.49
C ASN A 100 -2.73 -10.94 -23.58
N GLN A 101 -2.43 -11.74 -22.55
CA GLN A 101 -3.41 -12.21 -21.59
C GLN A 101 -3.63 -11.23 -20.43
N ALA A 102 -2.64 -10.37 -20.11
CA ALA A 102 -2.77 -9.41 -19.04
C ALA A 102 -3.88 -8.37 -19.30
N SER A 103 -4.00 -7.87 -20.52
CA SER A 103 -5.07 -6.94 -20.90
C SER A 103 -6.45 -7.57 -20.79
N ASN A 104 -6.59 -8.83 -21.24
CA ASN A 104 -7.85 -9.58 -21.12
C ASN A 104 -8.16 -9.95 -19.67
N LEU A 105 -7.14 -10.30 -18.88
CA LEU A 105 -7.29 -10.55 -17.44
C LEU A 105 -7.76 -9.31 -16.70
N ILE A 106 -7.15 -8.16 -16.97
CA ILE A 106 -7.50 -6.88 -16.34
C ILE A 106 -8.90 -6.46 -16.73
N LYS A 107 -9.31 -6.64 -18.00
CA LYS A 107 -10.66 -6.40 -18.46
C LYS A 107 -11.66 -7.32 -17.74
N GLY A 108 -11.40 -8.63 -17.69
CA GLY A 108 -12.25 -9.56 -16.97
C GLY A 108 -12.35 -9.27 -15.47
N ILE A 109 -11.28 -8.76 -14.84
CA ILE A 109 -11.28 -8.33 -13.45
C ILE A 109 -12.14 -7.07 -13.29
N SER A 110 -11.99 -6.07 -14.17
CA SER A 110 -12.77 -4.83 -14.10
C SER A 110 -14.27 -5.08 -14.23
N ASP A 111 -14.67 -6.06 -15.04
CA ASP A 111 -16.07 -6.46 -15.21
C ASP A 111 -16.66 -7.10 -13.95
N THR A 112 -15.83 -7.65 -13.06
CA THR A 112 -16.25 -8.31 -11.82
C THR A 112 -16.19 -7.41 -10.57
N VAL A 113 -15.51 -6.27 -10.63
CA VAL A 113 -15.37 -5.35 -9.50
C VAL A 113 -16.56 -4.38 -9.44
N LYS A 114 -17.49 -4.66 -8.54
CA LYS A 114 -18.80 -3.96 -8.46
C LYS A 114 -18.74 -2.44 -8.34
N ASN A 115 -17.70 -1.89 -7.72
CA ASN A 115 -17.57 -0.46 -7.46
C ASN A 115 -16.76 0.28 -8.53
N LEU A 116 -16.38 -0.39 -9.63
CA LEU A 116 -15.57 0.18 -10.69
C LEU A 116 -16.43 0.50 -11.93
N THR A 117 -16.34 1.74 -12.38
CA THR A 117 -16.89 2.17 -13.66
C THR A 117 -15.76 2.65 -14.56
N ILE A 118 -15.67 2.15 -15.79
CA ILE A 118 -14.66 2.57 -16.76
C ILE A 118 -15.30 3.56 -17.75
N ASN A 119 -14.65 4.68 -17.94
CA ASN A 119 -15.01 5.70 -18.92
C ASN A 119 -13.86 5.80 -19.94
N ASN A 120 -14.10 5.30 -21.14
CA ASN A 120 -13.12 5.27 -22.22
C ASN A 120 -13.25 6.47 -23.15
N ASN A 121 -12.15 6.80 -23.84
CA ASN A 121 -12.11 7.79 -24.94
C ASN A 121 -12.42 9.23 -24.53
N ASN A 122 -12.27 9.59 -23.26
CA ASN A 122 -12.48 10.94 -22.78
C ASN A 122 -11.19 11.53 -22.22
N ALA A 123 -10.88 12.76 -22.63
CA ALA A 123 -9.77 13.54 -22.10
C ALA A 123 -10.28 14.62 -21.14
N VAL A 124 -9.48 14.90 -20.12
CA VAL A 124 -9.72 16.02 -19.20
C VAL A 124 -9.45 17.32 -19.94
N ASP A 125 -10.39 18.24 -19.87
CA ASP A 125 -10.29 19.61 -20.39
C ASP A 125 -9.91 20.58 -19.26
N GLU A 126 -10.57 20.45 -18.11
CA GLU A 126 -10.35 21.31 -16.95
C GLU A 126 -10.52 20.51 -15.66
N ILE A 127 -9.73 20.86 -14.65
CA ILE A 127 -9.88 20.39 -13.29
C ILE A 127 -9.77 21.55 -12.31
N LYS A 128 -10.67 21.61 -11.34
CA LYS A 128 -10.65 22.62 -10.28
C LYS A 128 -11.18 22.08 -8.96
N LYS A 129 -10.80 22.74 -7.88
CA LYS A 129 -11.40 22.49 -6.56
C LYS A 129 -12.86 22.91 -6.52
N ASP A 130 -13.68 22.11 -5.86
CA ASP A 130 -15.07 22.39 -5.51
C ASP A 130 -15.28 22.02 -4.03
N GLY A 131 -14.97 22.93 -3.14
CA GLY A 131 -14.92 22.69 -1.70
C GLY A 131 -13.86 21.64 -1.32
N LYS A 132 -14.29 20.54 -0.72
CA LYS A 132 -13.41 19.39 -0.39
C LYS A 132 -13.25 18.39 -1.53
N SER A 133 -14.05 18.54 -2.60
CA SER A 133 -14.07 17.66 -3.78
C SER A 133 -13.36 18.32 -4.96
N TRP A 134 -13.36 17.63 -6.08
CA TRP A 134 -12.85 18.07 -7.37
C TRP A 134 -13.97 18.09 -8.40
N GLU A 135 -14.06 19.14 -9.20
CA GLU A 135 -14.88 19.18 -10.44
C GLU A 135 -13.94 19.02 -11.63
N ILE A 136 -14.24 18.03 -12.47
CA ILE A 136 -13.50 17.71 -13.67
C ILE A 136 -14.43 17.87 -14.86
N ARG A 137 -14.04 18.68 -15.86
CA ARG A 137 -14.71 18.81 -17.13
C ARG A 137 -13.97 18.01 -18.19
N LEU A 138 -14.68 17.20 -18.94
CA LEU A 138 -14.15 16.45 -20.07
C LEU A 138 -14.30 17.23 -21.36
N LYS A 139 -13.48 16.97 -22.37
CA LYS A 139 -13.54 17.64 -23.67
C LYS A 139 -14.92 17.58 -24.36
N GLY A 140 -15.70 16.53 -24.07
CA GLY A 140 -17.09 16.39 -24.52
C GLY A 140 -18.12 17.16 -23.69
N GLY A 141 -17.71 18.06 -22.78
CA GLY A 141 -18.58 18.86 -21.92
C GLY A 141 -19.16 18.15 -20.70
N GLN A 142 -19.00 16.84 -20.58
CA GLN A 142 -19.42 16.07 -19.41
C GLN A 142 -18.65 16.52 -18.15
N LYS A 143 -19.36 16.62 -17.03
CA LYS A 143 -18.78 16.96 -15.73
C LYS A 143 -18.73 15.77 -14.80
N ILE A 144 -17.62 15.62 -14.08
CA ILE A 144 -17.41 14.62 -13.04
C ILE A 144 -17.09 15.34 -11.73
N LYS A 145 -17.77 14.96 -10.65
CA LYS A 145 -17.42 15.40 -9.29
C LYS A 145 -16.84 14.21 -8.54
N ALA A 146 -15.60 14.35 -8.03
CA ALA A 146 -14.88 13.31 -7.32
C ALA A 146 -14.42 13.80 -5.93
N ASP A 147 -14.52 12.95 -4.91
CA ASP A 147 -13.98 13.28 -3.59
C ASP A 147 -12.44 13.26 -3.61
N VAL A 148 -11.86 12.33 -4.35
CA VAL A 148 -10.41 12.14 -4.49
C VAL A 148 -10.05 11.90 -5.96
N VAL A 149 -8.95 12.49 -6.41
CA VAL A 149 -8.38 12.30 -7.75
C VAL A 149 -7.03 11.62 -7.66
N VAL A 150 -6.79 10.63 -8.53
CA VAL A 150 -5.50 9.97 -8.73
C VAL A 150 -4.98 10.30 -10.12
N ASP A 151 -3.88 11.04 -10.18
CA ASP A 151 -3.12 11.26 -11.41
C ASP A 151 -2.11 10.12 -11.60
N ALA A 152 -2.47 9.20 -12.47
CA ALA A 152 -1.61 8.10 -12.90
C ALA A 152 -1.33 8.18 -14.42
N THR A 153 -1.35 9.41 -14.97
CA THR A 153 -1.02 9.66 -16.37
C THR A 153 0.49 9.61 -16.60
N GLU A 154 0.93 9.17 -17.76
CA GLU A 154 2.36 9.08 -18.11
C GLU A 154 3.07 10.45 -18.00
N ASN A 155 2.38 11.53 -18.34
CA ASN A 155 2.93 12.88 -18.36
C ASN A 155 2.59 13.70 -17.12
N LEU A 156 1.94 13.11 -16.10
CA LEU A 156 1.43 13.84 -14.94
C LEU A 156 0.57 15.04 -15.34
N SER A 157 -0.36 14.77 -16.26
CA SER A 157 -1.13 15.85 -16.93
C SER A 157 -2.01 16.62 -15.94
N ILE A 158 -2.57 15.97 -14.93
CA ILE A 158 -3.39 16.64 -13.92
C ILE A 158 -2.52 17.51 -13.00
N ALA A 159 -1.37 16.99 -12.57
CA ALA A 159 -0.41 17.78 -11.80
C ALA A 159 0.08 19.00 -12.58
N SER A 160 0.30 18.84 -13.89
CA SER A 160 0.70 19.95 -14.80
C SER A 160 -0.40 20.98 -14.95
N MET A 161 -1.67 20.58 -15.13
CA MET A 161 -2.83 21.49 -15.21
C MET A 161 -2.97 22.33 -13.93
N LEU A 162 -2.68 21.72 -12.77
CA LEU A 162 -2.73 22.36 -11.45
C LEU A 162 -1.43 23.10 -11.08
N ARG A 163 -0.43 23.11 -11.95
CA ARG A 163 0.90 23.71 -11.75
C ARG A 163 1.62 23.23 -10.49
N ILE A 164 1.48 21.93 -10.18
CA ILE A 164 2.12 21.30 -9.02
C ILE A 164 3.56 20.96 -9.36
N ASP A 165 4.49 21.39 -8.51
CA ASP A 165 5.89 20.99 -8.60
C ASP A 165 6.09 19.57 -8.02
N VAL A 166 6.01 18.58 -8.88
CA VAL A 166 6.13 17.17 -8.51
C VAL A 166 7.53 16.79 -8.02
N LYS A 167 8.57 17.53 -8.41
CA LYS A 167 9.95 17.24 -7.98
C LYS A 167 10.14 17.40 -6.48
N LYS A 168 9.39 18.29 -5.85
CA LYS A 168 9.40 18.49 -4.38
C LYS A 168 8.68 17.41 -3.60
N THR A 169 7.81 16.63 -4.26
CA THR A 169 6.96 15.61 -3.61
C THR A 169 7.66 14.25 -3.53
N MET A 170 8.63 13.99 -4.41
CA MET A 170 9.27 12.69 -4.53
C MET A 170 10.46 12.55 -3.57
N VAL A 171 10.21 12.14 -2.34
CA VAL A 171 11.28 11.67 -1.46
C VAL A 171 11.44 10.15 -1.64
N ILE A 172 12.36 9.76 -2.50
CA ILE A 172 12.76 8.35 -2.68
C ILE A 172 13.85 8.04 -1.66
N THR A 173 13.58 7.11 -0.76
CA THR A 173 14.59 6.58 0.16
C THR A 173 15.39 5.49 -0.55
N GLY A 174 16.66 5.70 -0.83
CA GLY A 174 17.54 4.63 -1.27
C GLY A 174 18.43 4.94 -2.46
N ASN A 175 19.32 5.90 -2.35
CA ASN A 175 20.54 5.91 -3.16
C ASN A 175 21.64 5.21 -2.38
N ASN A 176 21.96 3.95 -2.70
CA ASN A 176 23.09 3.14 -2.20
C ASN A 176 23.25 3.03 -0.66
N THR A 177 22.31 3.53 0.13
CA THR A 177 22.30 3.45 1.60
C THR A 177 21.25 2.47 2.04
N ASN A 178 21.47 1.85 3.21
CA ASN A 178 20.47 0.99 3.85
C ASN A 178 19.15 1.79 4.02
N PRO A 179 18.04 1.38 3.42
CA PRO A 179 16.77 2.12 3.51
C PRO A 179 16.28 2.28 4.96
N PHE A 180 16.77 1.45 5.89
CA PHE A 180 16.39 1.48 7.31
C PHE A 180 17.19 2.48 8.15
N GLU A 181 18.14 3.22 7.57
CA GLU A 181 18.83 4.34 8.24
C GLU A 181 17.94 5.58 8.34
N ASN A 182 16.99 5.73 7.41
CA ASN A 182 16.03 6.83 7.43
C ASN A 182 14.66 6.34 7.88
N LYS A 183 14.02 7.01 8.83
CA LYS A 183 12.70 6.66 9.37
C LYS A 183 11.57 6.61 8.33
N LEU A 184 11.75 7.21 7.16
CA LEU A 184 10.78 7.22 6.07
C LEU A 184 10.27 5.83 5.67
N TYR A 185 11.08 4.77 5.80
CA TYR A 185 10.63 3.40 5.51
C TYR A 185 9.42 2.98 6.34
N ARG A 186 9.22 3.57 7.53
CA ARG A 186 8.05 3.29 8.37
C ARG A 186 6.74 3.74 7.75
N SER A 187 6.77 4.69 6.82
CA SER A 187 5.62 5.14 6.05
C SER A 187 5.55 4.55 4.64
N SER A 188 6.33 3.49 4.35
CA SER A 188 6.37 2.83 3.05
C SER A 188 5.03 2.22 2.68
N VAL A 189 4.61 2.42 1.43
CA VAL A 189 3.34 1.90 0.87
C VAL A 189 3.54 1.20 -0.47
N ALA A 190 4.72 1.33 -1.08
CA ALA A 190 5.04 0.69 -2.35
C ALA A 190 6.54 0.44 -2.48
N LEU A 191 6.92 -0.30 -3.51
CA LEU A 191 8.29 -0.65 -3.84
C LEU A 191 8.73 -0.03 -5.17
N GLY A 192 10.04 0.17 -5.29
CA GLY A 192 10.72 0.41 -6.53
C GLY A 192 12.04 -0.35 -6.55
N TYR A 193 12.68 -0.38 -7.70
CA TYR A 193 13.98 -1.01 -7.88
C TYR A 193 14.87 -0.15 -8.78
N GLN A 194 16.17 -0.28 -8.58
CA GLN A 194 17.17 0.34 -9.43
C GLN A 194 17.59 -0.64 -10.52
N GLU A 195 18.14 -0.14 -11.62
CA GLU A 195 18.70 -1.00 -12.68
C GLU A 195 19.84 -1.91 -12.18
N THR A 196 20.44 -1.57 -11.06
CA THR A 196 21.43 -2.39 -10.33
C THR A 196 20.82 -3.61 -9.61
N GLY A 197 19.50 -3.76 -9.62
CA GLY A 197 18.78 -4.82 -8.91
C GLY A 197 18.51 -4.53 -7.43
N SER A 198 18.88 -3.36 -6.91
CA SER A 198 18.62 -2.97 -5.52
C SER A 198 17.19 -2.45 -5.36
N PHE A 199 16.49 -2.93 -4.34
CA PHE A 199 15.15 -2.45 -4.00
C PHE A 199 15.20 -1.21 -3.12
N PHE A 200 14.18 -0.37 -3.25
CA PHE A 200 13.91 0.72 -2.33
C PHE A 200 12.41 0.78 -2.02
N THR A 201 12.07 1.47 -0.94
CA THR A 201 10.68 1.66 -0.54
C THR A 201 10.19 3.04 -0.92
N ILE A 202 8.89 3.15 -1.22
CA ILE A 202 8.22 4.41 -1.54
C ILE A 202 7.37 4.80 -0.34
N ALA A 203 7.75 5.90 0.31
CA ALA A 203 6.99 6.46 1.41
C ALA A 203 5.64 7.02 0.94
N MET A 204 4.61 6.94 1.77
CA MET A 204 3.27 7.45 1.43
C MET A 204 3.28 8.92 1.03
N GLY A 205 4.10 9.73 1.70
CA GLY A 205 4.25 11.15 1.38
C GLY A 205 4.74 11.44 -0.04
N ALA A 206 5.40 10.48 -0.69
CA ALA A 206 5.83 10.61 -2.09
C ALA A 206 4.67 10.59 -3.10
N LEU A 207 3.51 10.08 -2.68
CA LEU A 207 2.28 10.02 -3.50
C LEU A 207 1.33 11.18 -3.22
N ILE A 208 1.56 11.97 -2.16
CA ILE A 208 0.64 13.02 -1.69
C ILE A 208 1.31 14.37 -1.86
N PRO A 209 0.89 15.19 -2.84
CA PRO A 209 1.39 16.55 -3.00
C PRO A 209 0.96 17.41 -1.80
N GLN A 210 1.89 18.20 -1.26
CA GLN A 210 1.59 19.09 -0.14
C GLN A 210 0.66 20.26 -0.52
N ALA A 211 0.70 20.66 -1.79
CA ALA A 211 -0.05 21.81 -2.28
C ALA A 211 -1.57 21.56 -2.33
N GLU A 212 -1.99 20.32 -2.58
CA GLU A 212 -3.40 20.01 -2.85
C GLU A 212 -3.88 18.80 -2.06
N GLU A 213 -4.98 18.98 -1.35
CA GLU A 213 -5.65 17.88 -0.63
C GLU A 213 -6.48 17.01 -1.57
N ASN A 214 -6.53 15.71 -1.26
CA ASN A 214 -7.33 14.73 -2.01
C ASN A 214 -6.93 14.64 -3.48
N LEU A 215 -5.69 14.96 -3.77
CA LEU A 215 -4.99 14.63 -5.00
C LEU A 215 -3.87 13.66 -4.66
N ILE A 216 -3.77 12.60 -5.44
CA ILE A 216 -2.71 11.60 -5.32
C ILE A 216 -2.02 11.52 -6.67
N ILE A 217 -0.70 11.57 -6.66
CA ILE A 217 0.12 11.56 -7.88
C ILE A 217 0.96 10.30 -7.85
N VAL A 218 0.83 9.45 -8.86
CA VAL A 218 1.73 8.32 -9.03
C VAL A 218 3.01 8.82 -9.67
N PRO A 219 4.17 8.68 -8.99
CA PRO A 219 5.41 9.26 -9.48
C PRO A 219 5.83 8.68 -10.83
N LYS A 220 6.42 9.53 -11.67
CA LYS A 220 7.04 9.11 -12.93
C LYS A 220 8.40 8.48 -12.68
N GLN A 221 8.76 7.50 -13.50
CA GLN A 221 10.14 6.99 -13.53
C GLN A 221 11.13 8.11 -13.88
N SER A 222 12.23 8.16 -13.16
CA SER A 222 13.30 9.14 -13.41
C SER A 222 14.67 8.48 -13.41
N GLY A 223 15.39 8.60 -14.53
CA GLY A 223 16.74 8.08 -14.67
C GLY A 223 16.83 6.56 -14.48
N LYS A 224 17.76 6.11 -13.63
CA LYS A 224 18.00 4.68 -13.33
C LYS A 224 17.03 4.07 -12.32
N VAL A 225 16.09 4.87 -11.83
CA VAL A 225 15.10 4.44 -10.82
C VAL A 225 13.86 3.93 -11.52
N ARG A 226 13.53 2.67 -11.35
CA ARG A 226 12.32 2.04 -11.86
C ARG A 226 11.34 1.86 -10.71
N LEU A 227 10.16 2.42 -10.86
CA LEU A 227 9.04 2.17 -9.95
C LEU A 227 8.30 0.91 -10.40
N SER A 228 7.96 0.04 -9.47
CA SER A 228 6.90 -0.93 -9.74
C SER A 228 5.61 -0.14 -9.96
N LYS A 229 5.22 0.02 -11.23
CA LYS A 229 4.07 0.85 -11.61
C LYS A 229 2.79 0.36 -10.93
N MET A 230 2.58 -0.96 -10.89
CA MET A 230 1.38 -1.53 -10.24
C MET A 230 1.41 -1.42 -8.72
N SER A 231 2.56 -1.62 -8.06
CA SER A 231 2.69 -1.43 -6.62
C SER A 231 2.38 0.02 -6.20
N ALA A 232 2.95 0.99 -6.91
CA ALA A 232 2.66 2.41 -6.67
C ALA A 232 1.20 2.76 -6.96
N GLY A 233 0.62 2.18 -8.01
CA GLY A 233 -0.80 2.31 -8.33
C GLY A 233 -1.70 1.70 -7.26
N GLN A 234 -1.37 0.51 -6.77
CA GLN A 234 -2.09 -0.14 -5.67
C GLN A 234 -2.10 0.74 -4.43
N ALA A 235 -0.94 1.29 -4.07
CA ALA A 235 -0.83 2.23 -2.95
C ALA A 235 -1.68 3.48 -3.16
N ALA A 236 -1.61 4.10 -4.35
CA ALA A 236 -2.41 5.28 -4.69
C ALA A 236 -3.92 4.99 -4.59
N GLY A 237 -4.36 3.84 -5.09
CA GLY A 237 -5.76 3.39 -5.00
C GLY A 237 -6.22 3.18 -3.57
N THR A 238 -5.38 2.58 -2.71
CA THR A 238 -5.68 2.37 -1.29
C THR A 238 -5.79 3.70 -0.53
N ILE A 239 -4.85 4.63 -0.77
CA ILE A 239 -4.89 5.98 -0.19
C ILE A 239 -6.17 6.71 -0.61
N ALA A 240 -6.52 6.66 -1.90
CA ALA A 240 -7.72 7.29 -2.43
C ALA A 240 -8.99 6.71 -1.83
N ALA A 241 -9.07 5.38 -1.75
CA ALA A 241 -10.20 4.68 -1.15
C ALA A 241 -10.38 5.05 0.32
N TYR A 242 -9.29 5.08 1.09
CA TYR A 242 -9.31 5.49 2.49
C TYR A 242 -9.93 6.89 2.65
N CYS A 243 -9.43 7.87 1.88
CA CYS A 243 -9.93 9.23 1.97
C CYS A 243 -11.41 9.35 1.56
N ALA A 244 -11.81 8.69 0.46
CA ALA A 244 -13.17 8.71 -0.04
C ALA A 244 -14.15 7.98 0.90
N PHE A 245 -13.77 6.81 1.44
CA PHE A 245 -14.60 5.99 2.31
C PHE A 245 -14.84 6.66 3.67
N PHE A 246 -13.77 7.13 4.31
CA PHE A 246 -13.85 7.77 5.63
C PHE A 246 -14.19 9.27 5.55
N LYS A 247 -14.43 9.82 4.36
CA LYS A 247 -14.70 11.25 4.14
C LYS A 247 -13.65 12.17 4.79
N THR A 248 -12.41 11.73 4.74
CA THR A 248 -11.24 12.40 5.33
C THR A 248 -10.35 13.01 4.24
N SER A 249 -9.27 13.65 4.66
CA SER A 249 -8.30 14.29 3.78
C SER A 249 -6.97 13.54 3.77
N THR A 250 -6.23 13.65 2.67
CA THR A 250 -4.86 13.16 2.57
C THR A 250 -3.91 13.75 3.62
N LYS A 251 -4.26 14.91 4.22
CA LYS A 251 -3.49 15.51 5.33
C LYS A 251 -3.65 14.79 6.67
N THR A 252 -4.77 14.10 6.88
CA THR A 252 -5.11 13.44 8.16
C THR A 252 -5.11 11.92 8.05
N ILE A 253 -4.47 11.40 7.01
CA ILE A 253 -4.44 9.97 6.71
C ILE A 253 -3.68 9.18 7.79
N ASN A 254 -4.20 8.01 8.13
CA ASN A 254 -3.51 7.08 9.02
C ASN A 254 -2.66 6.09 8.20
N VAL A 255 -1.34 6.26 8.27
CA VAL A 255 -0.37 5.44 7.55
C VAL A 255 -0.56 3.94 7.84
N ARG A 256 -0.76 3.57 9.11
CA ARG A 256 -0.89 2.16 9.53
C ARG A 256 -2.14 1.49 8.98
N VAL A 257 -3.25 2.24 8.88
CA VAL A 257 -4.48 1.71 8.28
C VAL A 257 -4.30 1.44 6.80
N VAL A 258 -3.68 2.36 6.06
CA VAL A 258 -3.37 2.16 4.64
C VAL A 258 -2.41 0.99 4.42
N GLN A 259 -1.35 0.89 5.23
CA GLN A 259 -0.44 -0.25 5.17
C GLN A 259 -1.13 -1.57 5.51
N GLY A 260 -2.00 -1.58 6.52
CA GLY A 260 -2.79 -2.76 6.90
C GLY A 260 -3.70 -3.22 5.76
N GLU A 261 -4.36 -2.31 5.09
CA GLU A 261 -5.18 -2.59 3.92
C GLU A 261 -4.34 -3.17 2.76
N LEU A 262 -3.19 -2.55 2.46
CA LEU A 262 -2.26 -3.05 1.45
C LEU A 262 -1.80 -4.47 1.76
N LEU A 263 -1.41 -4.75 3.00
CA LEU A 263 -0.99 -6.09 3.43
C LEU A 263 -2.14 -7.10 3.37
N ALA A 264 -3.38 -6.69 3.65
CA ALA A 264 -4.57 -7.55 3.50
C ALA A 264 -4.87 -7.90 2.04
N PHE A 265 -4.37 -7.11 1.10
CA PHE A 265 -4.42 -7.36 -0.35
C PHE A 265 -3.09 -7.89 -0.91
N ASP A 266 -2.29 -8.57 -0.07
CA ASP A 266 -1.03 -9.23 -0.44
C ASP A 266 0.04 -8.31 -1.05
N ALA A 267 0.00 -7.00 -0.73
CA ALA A 267 1.05 -6.09 -1.16
C ALA A 267 2.36 -6.41 -0.44
N LEU A 268 3.45 -6.43 -1.20
CA LEU A 268 4.80 -6.54 -0.66
C LEU A 268 5.31 -5.15 -0.35
N LEU A 269 5.54 -4.85 0.93
CA LEU A 269 6.00 -3.51 1.37
C LEU A 269 7.48 -3.51 1.77
N ILE A 270 7.99 -4.63 2.26
CA ILE A 270 9.42 -4.84 2.53
C ILE A 270 9.86 -6.12 1.81
N PRO A 271 10.72 -6.04 0.80
CA PRO A 271 11.13 -7.19 -0.02
C PRO A 271 12.29 -7.95 0.63
N TYR A 272 12.00 -8.70 1.70
CA TYR A 272 13.00 -9.54 2.36
C TYR A 272 13.44 -10.68 1.46
N SER A 273 14.76 -10.87 1.30
CA SER A 273 15.34 -11.94 0.50
C SER A 273 15.51 -13.26 1.27
N ASP A 274 15.44 -13.22 2.59
CA ASP A 274 15.60 -14.36 3.51
C ASP A 274 14.28 -14.83 4.12
N ILE A 275 13.14 -14.32 3.64
CA ILE A 275 11.81 -14.71 4.10
C ILE A 275 10.97 -15.11 2.89
N GLU A 276 10.53 -16.37 2.88
CA GLU A 276 9.68 -16.87 1.80
C GLU A 276 8.26 -16.31 1.89
N LEU A 277 7.65 -16.00 0.74
CA LEU A 277 6.25 -15.50 0.67
C LEU A 277 5.23 -16.48 1.29
N LYS A 278 5.55 -17.77 1.33
CA LYS A 278 4.72 -18.82 1.96
C LYS A 278 5.00 -19.03 3.45
N ASP A 279 5.97 -18.30 4.06
CA ASP A 279 6.22 -18.41 5.50
C ASP A 279 4.93 -18.06 6.25
N PRO A 280 4.46 -18.91 7.19
CA PRO A 280 3.23 -18.67 7.94
C PRO A 280 3.24 -17.35 8.74
N ASN A 281 4.43 -16.82 9.01
CA ASN A 281 4.63 -15.54 9.68
C ASN A 281 5.01 -14.39 8.72
N PHE A 282 4.83 -14.56 7.41
CA PHE A 282 5.22 -13.55 6.42
C PHE A 282 4.69 -12.14 6.76
N LEU A 283 3.40 -12.03 7.10
CA LEU A 283 2.79 -10.74 7.48
C LEU A 283 3.39 -10.14 8.77
N VAL A 284 3.83 -10.99 9.71
CA VAL A 284 4.54 -10.54 10.93
C VAL A 284 5.83 -9.82 10.53
N PHE A 285 6.60 -10.39 9.62
CA PHE A 285 7.85 -9.78 9.15
C PHE A 285 7.62 -8.47 8.39
N GLN A 286 6.56 -8.39 7.59
CA GLN A 286 6.17 -7.12 6.94
C GLN A 286 5.88 -6.04 8.00
N ARG A 287 5.09 -6.34 9.03
CA ARG A 287 4.78 -5.40 10.11
C ARG A 287 6.01 -5.02 10.93
N LEU A 288 6.86 -5.98 11.27
CA LEU A 288 8.11 -5.71 11.99
C LEU A 288 9.05 -4.81 11.20
N GLY A 289 9.21 -5.10 9.92
CA GLY A 289 10.00 -4.26 9.02
C GLY A 289 9.48 -2.83 8.96
N LEU A 290 8.18 -2.66 8.76
CA LEU A 290 7.53 -1.34 8.76
C LEU A 290 7.59 -0.65 10.12
N SER A 291 7.64 -1.37 11.23
CA SER A 291 7.82 -0.75 12.54
C SER A 291 9.26 -0.28 12.76
N GLY A 292 10.22 -1.09 12.38
CA GLY A 292 11.65 -0.86 12.65
C GLY A 292 12.06 -1.13 14.08
N LEU A 293 11.27 -1.91 14.82
CA LEU A 293 11.66 -2.36 16.17
C LEU A 293 12.91 -3.22 16.09
N ILE A 294 12.96 -4.12 15.12
CA ILE A 294 14.14 -4.90 14.77
C ILE A 294 14.68 -4.35 13.46
N LYS A 295 15.87 -3.79 13.50
CA LYS A 295 16.50 -3.21 12.31
C LYS A 295 16.84 -4.30 11.31
N SER A 296 16.42 -4.10 10.08
CA SER A 296 16.81 -4.97 8.96
C SER A 296 18.15 -4.52 8.37
N GLY A 297 18.85 -5.46 7.77
CA GLY A 297 20.15 -5.21 7.14
C GLY A 297 20.07 -5.17 5.61
N LEU A 298 21.15 -4.70 5.01
CA LEU A 298 21.38 -4.80 3.57
C LEU A 298 22.61 -5.66 3.34
N THR A 299 22.46 -6.81 2.69
CA THR A 299 23.54 -7.73 2.37
C THR A 299 23.56 -7.97 0.87
N ASN A 300 24.67 -7.64 0.20
CA ASN A 300 24.81 -7.73 -1.25
C ASN A 300 23.64 -7.06 -2.02
N GLY A 301 23.23 -5.87 -1.58
CA GLY A 301 22.12 -5.12 -2.19
C GLY A 301 20.72 -5.67 -1.91
N LYS A 302 20.60 -6.76 -1.13
CA LYS A 302 19.32 -7.37 -0.78
C LYS A 302 18.95 -7.08 0.67
N ILE A 303 17.69 -6.75 0.90
CA ILE A 303 17.16 -6.53 2.24
C ILE A 303 16.99 -7.88 2.94
N GLN A 304 17.54 -7.99 4.16
CA GLN A 304 17.45 -9.19 5.00
C GLN A 304 16.94 -8.83 6.37
N PHE A 305 16.07 -9.68 6.91
CA PHE A 305 15.66 -9.66 8.30
C PHE A 305 16.72 -10.29 9.20
N ASP A 306 17.51 -11.20 8.64
CA ASP A 306 18.47 -12.06 9.35
C ASP A 306 17.77 -12.94 10.39
N THR A 307 16.89 -13.81 9.91
CA THR A 307 16.00 -14.63 10.72
C THR A 307 16.73 -15.53 11.71
N ALA A 308 17.93 -16.02 11.37
CA ALA A 308 18.75 -16.92 12.19
C ALA A 308 19.69 -16.19 13.16
N GLY A 309 19.95 -14.91 12.94
CA GLY A 309 20.84 -14.12 13.78
C GLY A 309 20.36 -14.03 15.22
N LEU A 310 21.29 -14.03 16.17
CA LEU A 310 20.98 -13.88 17.59
C LEU A 310 20.58 -12.45 17.92
N VAL A 311 19.72 -12.30 18.90
CA VAL A 311 19.26 -10.99 19.38
C VAL A 311 20.30 -10.42 20.35
N LYS A 312 20.97 -9.35 19.91
CA LYS A 312 21.90 -8.61 20.77
C LYS A 312 21.16 -7.48 21.48
N ALA A 313 21.45 -7.32 22.79
CA ALA A 313 20.81 -6.29 23.60
C ALA A 313 21.09 -4.88 23.08
N GLU A 314 22.31 -4.61 22.60
CA GLU A 314 22.70 -3.31 22.07
C GLU A 314 21.89 -2.90 20.82
N ASP A 315 21.60 -3.86 19.92
CA ASP A 315 20.82 -3.63 18.71
C ASP A 315 19.36 -3.23 19.00
N LEU A 316 18.84 -3.70 20.15
CA LEU A 316 17.47 -3.42 20.58
C LEU A 316 17.31 -2.16 21.44
N ARG A 317 18.34 -1.78 22.23
CA ARG A 317 18.21 -0.67 23.20
C ARG A 317 17.65 0.60 22.61
N GLY A 318 18.16 1.01 21.44
CA GLY A 318 17.76 2.24 20.76
C GLY A 318 16.30 2.21 20.31
N SER A 319 15.91 1.19 19.57
CA SER A 319 14.54 1.03 19.09
C SER A 319 13.56 0.79 20.22
N MET A 320 13.90 -0.08 21.19
CA MET A 320 13.03 -0.32 22.34
C MET A 320 12.78 0.95 23.15
N ARG A 321 13.78 1.80 23.36
CA ARG A 321 13.60 3.10 24.02
C ARG A 321 12.68 4.02 23.23
N GLU A 322 12.80 4.01 21.89
CA GLU A 322 11.96 4.83 21.02
C GLU A 322 10.49 4.41 21.08
N PHE A 323 10.21 3.13 21.13
CA PHE A 323 8.86 2.57 21.20
C PHE A 323 8.28 2.52 22.61
N TYR A 324 9.09 2.09 23.57
CA TYR A 324 8.68 1.75 24.95
C TYR A 324 9.69 2.34 25.94
N THR A 325 9.47 3.56 26.39
CA THR A 325 10.40 4.29 27.25
C THR A 325 10.79 3.52 28.51
N ARG A 326 9.87 2.75 29.10
CA ARG A 326 10.16 1.88 30.27
C ARG A 326 11.24 0.83 30.01
N SER A 327 11.45 0.42 28.76
CA SER A 327 12.47 -0.60 28.43
C SER A 327 13.86 -0.24 28.92
N GLN A 328 14.18 1.06 29.06
CA GLN A 328 15.47 1.52 29.57
C GLN A 328 15.79 0.98 30.96
N LEU A 329 14.78 0.90 31.84
CA LEU A 329 14.97 0.37 33.20
C LEU A 329 15.31 -1.11 33.14
N TRP A 330 14.58 -1.89 32.30
CA TRP A 330 14.88 -3.31 32.15
C TRP A 330 16.33 -3.53 31.65
N PHE A 331 16.77 -2.78 30.62
CA PHE A 331 18.13 -2.88 30.09
C PHE A 331 19.22 -2.38 31.04
N ALA A 332 18.91 -1.51 31.99
CA ALA A 332 19.85 -1.08 33.01
C ALA A 332 20.16 -2.21 33.99
N ASP A 333 19.13 -2.98 34.34
CA ASP A 333 19.24 -4.10 35.29
C ASP A 333 19.76 -5.39 34.62
N ASN A 334 19.58 -5.52 33.29
CA ASN A 334 19.93 -6.73 32.52
C ASN A 334 21.08 -6.43 31.55
N LYS A 335 22.32 -6.49 32.05
CA LYS A 335 23.55 -6.21 31.28
C LYS A 335 24.07 -7.48 30.59
N LYS A 336 23.35 -7.91 29.53
CA LYS A 336 23.74 -9.08 28.72
C LYS A 336 24.03 -8.62 27.28
N ASP A 337 24.93 -9.34 26.61
CA ASP A 337 25.25 -9.06 25.20
C ASP A 337 24.19 -9.67 24.29
N THR A 338 23.82 -10.93 24.52
CA THR A 338 22.79 -11.66 23.80
C THR A 338 21.64 -12.06 24.74
N LEU A 339 20.43 -12.05 24.23
CA LEU A 339 19.24 -12.39 25.00
C LEU A 339 18.91 -13.87 24.87
N THR A 340 18.56 -14.50 25.98
CA THR A 340 17.93 -15.83 26.00
C THR A 340 16.42 -15.69 25.77
N ILE A 341 15.72 -16.81 25.52
CA ILE A 341 14.25 -16.81 25.45
C ILE A 341 13.66 -16.28 26.76
N ASN A 342 14.22 -16.68 27.91
CA ASN A 342 13.74 -16.17 29.20
C ASN A 342 13.96 -14.66 29.36
N ASP A 343 15.07 -14.12 28.87
CA ASP A 343 15.31 -12.67 28.90
C ASP A 343 14.29 -11.93 28.02
N ALA A 344 13.99 -12.44 26.84
CA ALA A 344 12.96 -11.87 25.96
C ALA A 344 11.57 -11.89 26.63
N ILE A 345 11.19 -13.02 27.26
CA ILE A 345 9.93 -13.13 28.00
C ILE A 345 9.91 -12.13 29.18
N SER A 346 11.00 -12.00 29.92
CA SER A 346 11.13 -11.03 31.01
C SER A 346 10.95 -9.58 30.49
N LEU A 347 11.57 -9.24 29.37
CA LEU A 347 11.42 -7.94 28.73
C LEU A 347 9.96 -7.68 28.32
N PHE A 348 9.29 -8.67 27.70
CA PHE A 348 7.89 -8.54 27.29
C PHE A 348 6.96 -8.37 28.49
N LYS A 349 7.15 -9.14 29.56
CA LYS A 349 6.40 -8.97 30.81
C LYS A 349 6.55 -7.56 31.36
N PHE A 350 7.78 -7.07 31.42
CA PHE A 350 8.08 -5.75 31.97
C PHE A 350 7.43 -4.62 31.14
N ILE A 351 7.52 -4.69 29.80
CA ILE A 351 6.96 -3.66 28.91
C ILE A 351 5.43 -3.73 28.86
N ALA A 352 4.88 -4.94 28.67
CA ALA A 352 3.44 -5.15 28.51
C ALA A 352 2.69 -5.26 29.84
N ASN A 353 3.39 -5.12 30.97
CA ASN A 353 2.83 -5.28 32.33
C ASN A 353 2.07 -6.59 32.51
N ARG A 354 2.70 -7.70 32.12
CA ARG A 354 2.15 -9.06 32.22
C ARG A 354 2.83 -9.86 33.34
N GLY A 355 2.12 -10.80 33.89
CA GLY A 355 2.60 -11.67 34.96
C GLY A 355 3.28 -12.95 34.45
N ASN A 356 3.42 -13.94 35.36
CA ASN A 356 4.10 -15.22 35.09
C ASN A 356 3.31 -16.14 34.16
N GLU A 357 2.02 -15.89 33.98
CA GLU A 357 1.17 -16.58 33.00
C GLU A 357 1.74 -16.53 31.57
N LEU A 358 2.47 -15.45 31.26
CA LEU A 358 3.07 -15.26 29.93
C LEU A 358 4.09 -16.34 29.58
N ASN A 359 4.82 -16.92 30.58
CA ASN A 359 5.76 -17.97 30.33
C ASN A 359 5.08 -19.21 29.75
N LYS A 360 3.97 -19.63 30.38
CA LYS A 360 3.20 -20.79 29.96
C LYS A 360 2.53 -20.55 28.61
N GLU A 361 1.97 -19.35 28.40
CA GLU A 361 1.33 -18.96 27.15
C GLU A 361 2.31 -19.04 25.97
N ILE A 362 3.56 -18.58 26.16
CA ILE A 362 4.59 -18.63 25.11
C ILE A 362 5.05 -20.07 24.87
N GLU A 363 5.29 -20.85 25.90
CA GLU A 363 5.72 -22.26 25.81
C GLU A 363 4.67 -23.08 25.04
N GLU A 364 3.40 -23.03 25.47
CA GLU A 364 2.30 -23.76 24.84
C GLU A 364 2.06 -23.29 23.40
N GLY A 365 2.19 -21.97 23.16
CA GLY A 365 2.01 -21.37 21.86
C GLY A 365 3.16 -21.59 20.87
N TRP A 366 4.35 -22.01 21.31
CA TRP A 366 5.57 -22.00 20.52
C TRP A 366 5.43 -22.62 19.14
N LYS A 367 4.97 -23.86 19.07
CA LYS A 367 4.79 -24.59 17.80
C LYS A 367 3.43 -24.30 17.15
N VAL A 368 2.38 -24.19 17.94
CA VAL A 368 1.01 -24.16 17.43
C VAL A 368 0.61 -22.74 17.00
N SER A 369 0.78 -21.77 17.89
CA SER A 369 0.34 -20.38 17.63
C SER A 369 1.38 -19.56 16.87
N PHE A 370 2.66 -19.69 17.27
CA PHE A 370 3.75 -18.91 16.66
C PHE A 370 4.41 -19.60 15.46
N LYS A 371 4.05 -20.87 15.20
CA LYS A 371 4.60 -21.66 14.06
C LYS A 371 6.13 -21.72 14.09
N LEU A 372 6.71 -21.81 15.27
CA LEU A 372 8.15 -21.95 15.48
C LEU A 372 8.54 -23.44 15.54
N ASN A 373 9.45 -23.85 14.66
CA ASN A 373 9.86 -25.25 14.55
C ASN A 373 11.01 -25.62 15.52
N SER A 374 11.66 -24.60 16.11
CA SER A 374 12.75 -24.78 17.07
C SER A 374 12.26 -25.37 18.39
N LEU A 375 13.18 -25.99 19.15
CA LEU A 375 12.90 -26.42 20.51
C LEU A 375 12.75 -25.21 21.43
N PHE A 376 11.70 -25.19 22.25
CA PHE A 376 11.57 -24.24 23.33
C PHE A 376 12.51 -24.65 24.48
N ASP A 377 13.53 -23.84 24.69
CA ASP A 377 14.45 -23.93 25.85
C ASP A 377 14.68 -22.50 26.35
N PRO A 378 14.13 -22.14 27.54
CA PRO A 378 14.25 -20.79 28.09
C PRO A 378 15.69 -20.29 28.26
N LYS A 379 16.65 -21.20 28.37
CA LYS A 379 18.07 -20.87 28.64
C LYS A 379 18.88 -20.61 27.36
N ARG A 380 18.43 -21.10 26.22
CA ARG A 380 19.14 -20.84 24.96
C ARG A 380 18.93 -19.40 24.46
N ASN A 381 19.89 -18.92 23.70
CA ASN A 381 19.77 -17.63 23.04
C ASN A 381 18.61 -17.64 22.05
N ILE A 382 17.85 -16.54 22.05
CA ILE A 382 16.72 -16.31 21.11
C ILE A 382 17.24 -15.75 19.81
N ASN A 383 16.75 -16.27 18.68
CA ASN A 383 17.05 -15.69 17.38
C ASN A 383 16.06 -14.55 17.01
N ARG A 384 16.40 -13.80 15.96
CA ARG A 384 15.62 -12.63 15.54
C ARG A 384 14.23 -12.99 15.03
N LYS A 385 14.07 -14.16 14.39
CA LYS A 385 12.75 -14.67 13.97
C LYS A 385 11.83 -14.88 15.17
N GLU A 386 12.31 -15.61 16.15
CA GLU A 386 11.54 -15.95 17.36
C GLU A 386 11.18 -14.69 18.16
N PHE A 387 12.18 -13.85 18.43
CA PHE A 387 11.96 -12.59 19.13
C PHE A 387 10.96 -11.68 18.39
N GLY A 388 11.11 -11.57 17.08
CA GLY A 388 10.22 -10.73 16.26
C GLY A 388 8.77 -11.19 16.32
N ILE A 389 8.51 -12.48 16.17
CA ILE A 389 7.16 -13.05 16.22
C ILE A 389 6.52 -12.78 17.59
N LEU A 390 7.27 -12.99 18.67
CA LEU A 390 6.79 -12.71 20.02
C LEU A 390 6.58 -11.21 20.25
N ALA A 391 7.48 -10.35 19.77
CA ALA A 391 7.36 -8.91 19.89
C ALA A 391 6.14 -8.36 19.10
N ASP A 392 5.86 -8.88 17.91
CA ASP A 392 4.65 -8.51 17.16
C ASP A 392 3.38 -8.87 17.93
N LYS A 393 3.36 -10.02 18.59
CA LYS A 393 2.22 -10.48 19.38
C LYS A 393 2.02 -9.69 20.67
N TYR A 394 3.08 -9.50 21.45
CA TYR A 394 2.96 -8.99 22.82
C TYR A 394 3.25 -7.49 22.97
N LEU A 395 4.06 -6.93 22.11
CA LEU A 395 4.39 -5.51 22.13
C LEU A 395 3.66 -4.71 21.04
N GLN A 396 3.28 -5.33 19.94
CA GLN A 396 2.52 -4.73 18.84
C GLN A 396 3.14 -3.41 18.31
N PRO A 397 4.43 -3.36 17.97
CA PRO A 397 5.11 -2.12 17.59
C PRO A 397 4.52 -1.49 16.31
N TYR A 398 3.95 -2.32 15.44
CA TYR A 398 3.28 -1.85 14.24
C TYR A 398 2.02 -1.01 14.52
N ASN A 399 1.34 -1.22 15.64
CA ASN A 399 0.11 -0.49 15.99
C ASN A 399 0.38 0.96 16.42
N ILE A 400 1.64 1.29 16.74
CA ILE A 400 2.03 2.66 17.04
C ILE A 400 1.99 3.47 15.75
N ARG A 401 1.20 4.56 15.76
CA ARG A 401 0.99 5.41 14.59
C ARG A 401 2.29 6.10 14.18
N VAL A 402 2.41 6.36 12.89
CA VAL A 402 3.51 7.16 12.32
C VAL A 402 2.94 8.27 11.44
N ASP A 403 3.69 9.36 11.35
CA ASP A 403 3.42 10.41 10.37
C ASP A 403 3.98 10.05 8.98
N LEU A 404 3.76 10.91 7.99
CA LEU A 404 4.26 10.71 6.63
C LEU A 404 5.79 10.68 6.53
N SER A 405 6.48 11.24 7.52
CA SER A 405 7.94 11.23 7.63
C SER A 405 8.48 10.00 8.39
N GLY A 406 7.59 9.11 8.88
CA GLY A 406 7.96 7.90 9.61
C GLY A 406 8.28 8.13 11.09
N ASN A 407 8.01 9.32 11.65
CA ASN A 407 8.15 9.56 13.08
C ASN A 407 6.98 8.92 13.84
N LEU A 408 7.30 8.34 15.02
CA LEU A 408 6.26 7.78 15.89
C LEU A 408 5.38 8.91 16.45
N MET A 409 4.07 8.71 16.36
CA MET A 409 3.05 9.59 16.94
C MET A 409 2.58 8.99 18.26
N ARG A 410 2.81 9.69 19.36
CA ARG A 410 2.40 9.30 20.72
C ARG A 410 1.14 10.03 21.16
#